data_956f37e97a7d1615a72b90f0f84e319a
#
_entry.id   956f37e97a7d1615a72b90f0f84e319a
#
_cell.length_a   1.000
_cell.length_b   1.000
_cell.length_c   1.000
_cell.angle_alpha   90.00
_cell.angle_beta   90.00
_cell.angle_gamma   90.00
#
_symmetry.space_group_name_H-M   'P 1'
#
loop_
_entity.id
_entity.type
_entity.pdbx_description
1 polymer ?
#
loop_
_entity_poly.entity_id
_entity_poly.type
_entity_poly.pdbx_seq_one_letter_code
_entity_poly.pdbx_strand_id
1 'polypeptide(L)'
;LRIAIYLLLSSLLMTLPIASVQAESQVWSYLIDPSAVLQFNDIRSPIRQQQFRPTDLTQLYTPGGSSALWLHHRLPANTDAQMLRVFAPYLAYLDLYVLQGDELIEQAHTGSNLPFSSRPLASRDFLLPLPKAEQPLDIYLRLASEHALRPSITLQSAQQMVADDSRPLLFGLLLGCLGMLVAYNLVRFAYTRAVSGLWLAATQICQLAAMISLLGISTPWLNEWQSLQPQIANLSMLLAALCALCFTASFFHKVCPSTPLNHLLTGEVVVISLVCVVLLVATNLQFNQLVYLLNAIAGLSILLVSLTHWR
;
A
#
# COMPACT_ATOMS: atom_id res chain seq x y z
N LEU A 1 20.53 -13.48 20.24
CA LEU A 1 20.72 -13.71 18.81
C LEU A 1 19.41 -14.12 18.14
N ARG A 2 18.78 -15.23 18.53
CA ARG A 2 17.57 -15.76 17.89
C ARG A 2 16.43 -14.74 17.87
N ILE A 3 16.23 -13.97 18.93
CA ILE A 3 15.14 -12.98 19.05
C ILE A 3 15.41 -11.75 18.17
N ALA A 4 16.64 -11.23 18.14
CA ALA A 4 17.03 -10.14 17.26
C ALA A 4 16.91 -10.53 15.79
N ILE A 5 17.25 -11.78 15.44
CA ILE A 5 17.07 -12.32 14.09
C ILE A 5 15.58 -12.39 13.71
N TYR A 6 14.69 -12.78 14.63
CA TYR A 6 13.24 -12.82 14.35
C TYR A 6 12.65 -11.41 14.14
N LEU A 7 13.06 -10.42 14.92
CA LEU A 7 12.63 -9.04 14.76
C LEU A 7 13.21 -8.41 13.48
N LEU A 8 14.45 -8.68 13.15
CA LEU A 8 15.11 -8.27 11.91
C LEU A 8 14.46 -8.93 10.69
N LEU A 9 14.17 -10.23 10.73
CA LEU A 9 13.49 -10.94 9.66
C LEU A 9 12.06 -10.40 9.46
N SER A 10 11.33 -10.10 10.52
CA SER A 10 9.99 -9.55 10.41
C SER A 10 9.99 -8.11 9.87
N SER A 11 11.00 -7.30 10.23
CA SER A 11 11.16 -5.94 9.66
C SER A 11 11.70 -5.96 8.23
N LEU A 12 12.59 -6.89 7.91
CA LEU A 12 13.15 -7.08 6.56
C LEU A 12 12.07 -7.55 5.57
N LEU A 13 11.13 -8.39 6.01
CA LEU A 13 9.99 -8.82 5.20
C LEU A 13 9.07 -7.65 4.81
N MET A 14 9.00 -6.60 5.63
CA MET A 14 8.24 -5.37 5.31
C MET A 14 8.95 -4.46 4.31
N THR A 15 10.26 -4.62 4.09
CA THR A 15 11.06 -3.77 3.20
C THR A 15 11.41 -4.42 1.86
N LEU A 16 11.00 -5.68 1.63
CA LEU A 16 11.25 -6.32 0.34
C LEU A 16 10.59 -5.51 -0.78
N PRO A 17 11.37 -4.99 -1.74
CA PRO A 17 10.79 -4.34 -2.90
C PRO A 17 9.99 -5.40 -3.65
N ILE A 18 8.70 -5.15 -3.86
CA ILE A 18 7.90 -5.94 -4.78
C ILE A 18 8.51 -5.69 -6.15
N ALA A 19 9.22 -6.68 -6.68
CA ALA A 19 9.83 -6.59 -7.99
C ALA A 19 8.74 -6.23 -9.01
N SER A 20 8.89 -5.06 -9.62
CA SER A 20 8.05 -4.66 -10.74
C SER A 20 8.39 -5.59 -11.91
N VAL A 21 7.43 -6.42 -12.30
CA VAL A 21 7.51 -7.14 -13.58
C VAL A 21 7.66 -6.09 -14.67
N GLN A 22 8.72 -6.19 -15.47
CA GLN A 22 8.93 -5.33 -16.62
C GLN A 22 7.76 -5.51 -17.59
N ALA A 23 6.88 -4.53 -17.63
CA ALA A 23 5.91 -4.39 -18.69
C ALA A 23 6.66 -3.91 -19.95
N GLU A 24 6.32 -4.48 -21.11
CA GLU A 24 6.75 -3.97 -22.42
C GLU A 24 6.58 -2.44 -22.45
N SER A 25 7.54 -1.71 -22.98
CA SER A 25 7.59 -0.24 -22.97
C SER A 25 6.47 0.34 -23.84
N GLN A 26 5.28 0.41 -23.29
CA GLN A 26 4.15 1.11 -23.91
C GLN A 26 4.35 2.61 -23.67
N VAL A 27 4.36 3.36 -24.76
CA VAL A 27 4.55 4.82 -24.69
C VAL A 27 3.25 5.44 -24.18
N TRP A 28 3.29 5.87 -22.95
CA TRP A 28 2.22 6.67 -22.32
C TRP A 28 2.62 8.13 -22.32
N SER A 29 1.64 9.00 -22.27
CA SER A 29 1.85 10.42 -22.01
C SER A 29 1.07 10.85 -20.78
N TYR A 30 1.58 11.84 -20.05
CA TYR A 30 0.99 12.32 -18.80
C TYR A 30 0.82 13.82 -18.77
N LEU A 31 -0.16 14.26 -18.00
CA LEU A 31 -0.41 15.65 -17.62
C LEU A 31 -0.75 15.71 -16.14
N ILE A 32 -0.06 16.57 -15.39
CA ILE A 32 -0.39 16.82 -13.97
C ILE A 32 -1.38 17.99 -13.93
N ASP A 33 -2.48 17.78 -13.23
CA ASP A 33 -3.46 18.82 -12.88
C ASP A 33 -3.27 19.14 -11.38
N PRO A 34 -2.60 20.24 -11.01
CA PRO A 34 -2.34 20.57 -9.62
C PRO A 34 -3.57 20.87 -8.79
N SER A 35 -4.66 21.24 -9.42
CA SER A 35 -5.92 21.62 -8.78
C SER A 35 -6.96 20.51 -8.74
N ALA A 36 -6.73 19.42 -9.49
CA ALA A 36 -7.66 18.30 -9.72
C ALA A 36 -9.05 18.74 -10.22
N VAL A 37 -9.15 19.93 -10.83
CA VAL A 37 -10.42 20.53 -11.28
C VAL A 37 -10.72 20.17 -12.74
N LEU A 38 -9.68 19.85 -13.53
CA LEU A 38 -9.85 19.55 -14.95
C LEU A 38 -10.76 18.34 -15.14
N GLN A 39 -11.77 18.54 -15.97
CA GLN A 39 -12.69 17.50 -16.41
C GLN A 39 -12.24 16.91 -17.74
N PHE A 40 -12.82 15.77 -18.12
CA PHE A 40 -12.49 15.08 -19.36
C PHE A 40 -12.62 15.97 -20.60
N ASN A 41 -13.66 16.80 -20.67
CA ASN A 41 -13.86 17.72 -21.79
C ASN A 41 -12.75 18.77 -21.90
N ASP A 42 -12.19 19.23 -20.78
CA ASP A 42 -11.08 20.18 -20.78
C ASP A 42 -9.81 19.55 -21.35
N ILE A 43 -9.58 18.27 -21.03
CA ILE A 43 -8.41 17.49 -21.46
C ILE A 43 -8.43 17.26 -22.98
N ARG A 44 -9.61 17.15 -23.59
CA ARG A 44 -9.77 16.99 -25.04
C ARG A 44 -9.41 18.25 -25.85
N SER A 45 -9.31 19.39 -25.19
CA SER A 45 -8.97 20.63 -25.90
C SER A 45 -7.60 20.56 -26.54
N PRO A 46 -7.40 21.10 -27.78
CA PRO A 46 -6.11 21.04 -28.49
C PRO A 46 -4.96 21.65 -27.68
N ILE A 47 -5.25 22.67 -26.86
CA ILE A 47 -4.26 23.34 -26.00
C ILE A 47 -3.75 22.37 -24.93
N ARG A 48 -4.63 21.57 -24.33
CA ARG A 48 -4.25 20.61 -23.27
C ARG A 48 -3.58 19.38 -23.85
N GLN A 49 -3.98 18.93 -25.01
CA GLN A 49 -3.36 17.80 -25.72
C GLN A 49 -1.85 18.05 -25.95
N GLN A 50 -1.46 19.28 -26.27
CA GLN A 50 -0.04 19.65 -26.46
C GLN A 50 0.76 19.68 -25.15
N GLN A 51 0.11 19.71 -24.00
CA GLN A 51 0.76 19.71 -22.69
C GLN A 51 1.11 18.31 -22.18
N PHE A 52 0.59 17.27 -22.82
CA PHE A 52 0.95 15.91 -22.47
C PHE A 52 2.42 15.62 -22.80
N ARG A 53 3.12 15.04 -21.85
CA ARG A 53 4.53 14.69 -21.99
C ARG A 53 4.68 13.16 -22.03
N PRO A 54 5.52 12.61 -22.92
CA PRO A 54 5.80 11.19 -22.91
C PRO A 54 6.45 10.76 -21.61
N THR A 55 6.10 9.59 -21.12
CA THR A 55 6.63 9.03 -19.89
C THR A 55 6.79 7.53 -19.97
N ASP A 56 7.72 7.03 -19.19
CA ASP A 56 7.76 5.63 -18.77
C ASP A 56 6.95 5.47 -17.49
N LEU A 57 5.98 4.55 -17.48
CA LEU A 57 5.13 4.28 -16.33
C LEU A 57 5.91 3.89 -15.08
N THR A 58 7.13 3.34 -15.23
CA THR A 58 8.00 2.97 -14.10
C THR A 58 8.48 4.16 -13.28
N GLN A 59 8.55 5.34 -13.89
CA GLN A 59 9.00 6.59 -13.26
C GLN A 59 7.84 7.48 -12.80
N LEU A 60 6.61 7.03 -13.06
CA LEU A 60 5.44 7.82 -12.78
C LEU A 60 5.21 7.98 -11.28
N TYR A 61 4.98 9.21 -10.87
CA TYR A 61 4.74 9.58 -9.49
C TYR A 61 3.58 10.57 -9.40
N THR A 62 2.57 10.25 -8.58
CA THR A 62 1.53 11.21 -8.24
C THR A 62 1.95 11.93 -6.96
N PRO A 63 2.01 13.26 -6.96
CA PRO A 63 2.50 14.00 -5.79
C PRO A 63 1.57 13.88 -4.57
N GLY A 64 0.34 13.41 -4.76
CA GLY A 64 -0.68 13.36 -3.71
C GLY A 64 -1.32 14.73 -3.43
N GLY A 65 -2.20 14.80 -2.45
CA GLY A 65 -2.92 16.01 -2.09
C GLY A 65 -4.09 16.31 -3.05
N SER A 66 -4.28 17.59 -3.38
CA SER A 66 -5.38 18.03 -4.27
C SER A 66 -5.03 17.99 -5.76
N SER A 67 -4.08 17.14 -6.16
CA SER A 67 -3.66 17.01 -7.56
C SER A 67 -4.22 15.76 -8.22
N ALA A 68 -4.45 15.83 -9.54
CA ALA A 68 -4.80 14.68 -10.35
C ALA A 68 -3.73 14.46 -11.43
N LEU A 69 -3.51 13.20 -11.77
CA LEU A 69 -2.64 12.79 -12.84
C LEU A 69 -3.51 12.26 -13.98
N TRP A 70 -3.39 12.87 -15.13
CA TRP A 70 -3.99 12.41 -16.36
C TRP A 70 -2.97 11.64 -17.18
N LEU A 71 -3.37 10.47 -17.66
CA LEU A 71 -2.58 9.63 -18.54
C LEU A 71 -3.32 9.44 -19.85
N HIS A 72 -2.59 9.41 -20.94
CA HIS A 72 -3.11 9.12 -22.27
C HIS A 72 -2.28 8.04 -22.94
N HIS A 73 -2.94 7.08 -23.55
CA HIS A 73 -2.34 6.04 -24.36
C HIS A 73 -3.21 5.77 -25.59
N ARG A 74 -2.56 5.61 -26.74
CA ARG A 74 -3.25 5.26 -27.97
C ARG A 74 -3.02 3.78 -28.30
N LEU A 75 -4.12 3.03 -28.26
CA LEU A 75 -4.12 1.63 -28.63
C LEU A 75 -4.28 1.50 -30.16
N PRO A 76 -3.40 0.74 -30.85
CA PRO A 76 -3.50 0.60 -32.31
C PRO A 76 -4.75 -0.21 -32.72
N ALA A 77 -5.21 0.00 -33.96
CA ALA A 77 -6.28 -0.79 -34.54
C ALA A 77 -5.91 -2.29 -34.61
N ASN A 78 -6.93 -3.14 -34.67
CA ASN A 78 -6.81 -4.60 -34.71
C ASN A 78 -6.13 -5.21 -33.47
N THR A 79 -6.23 -4.52 -32.33
CA THR A 79 -5.79 -5.05 -31.05
C THR A 79 -6.92 -5.85 -30.42
N ASP A 80 -6.62 -7.08 -29.98
CA ASP A 80 -7.58 -7.90 -29.23
C ASP A 80 -7.97 -7.26 -27.91
N ALA A 81 -9.10 -7.70 -27.34
CA ALA A 81 -9.57 -7.22 -26.04
C ALA A 81 -8.48 -7.34 -24.97
N GLN A 82 -8.19 -6.24 -24.33
CA GLN A 82 -7.16 -6.12 -23.31
C GLN A 82 -7.77 -5.80 -21.95
N MET A 83 -6.98 -6.04 -20.93
CA MET A 83 -7.27 -5.68 -19.56
C MET A 83 -6.26 -4.65 -19.08
N LEU A 84 -6.76 -3.48 -18.71
CA LEU A 84 -5.96 -2.47 -18.05
C LEU A 84 -5.99 -2.72 -16.55
N ARG A 85 -4.83 -2.99 -15.97
CA ARG A 85 -4.66 -3.23 -14.53
C ARG A 85 -3.94 -2.06 -13.90
N VAL A 86 -4.55 -1.47 -12.88
CA VAL A 86 -3.94 -0.43 -12.06
C VAL A 86 -3.79 -0.97 -10.64
N PHE A 87 -2.54 -1.20 -10.22
CA PHE A 87 -2.21 -1.55 -8.85
C PHE A 87 -1.87 -0.30 -8.07
N ALA A 88 -2.83 0.21 -7.34
CA ALA A 88 -2.71 1.35 -6.44
C ALA A 88 -3.82 1.26 -5.37
N PRO A 89 -3.65 0.47 -4.30
CA PRO A 89 -4.71 0.15 -3.34
C PRO A 89 -5.37 1.37 -2.68
N TYR A 90 -4.64 2.47 -2.57
CA TYR A 90 -5.08 3.71 -1.93
C TYR A 90 -5.42 4.83 -2.93
N LEU A 91 -5.64 4.49 -4.19
CA LEU A 91 -6.06 5.45 -5.19
C LEU A 91 -7.49 5.90 -4.90
N ALA A 92 -7.67 7.16 -4.51
CA ALA A 92 -8.97 7.69 -4.08
C ALA A 92 -10.00 7.64 -5.21
N TYR A 93 -9.62 8.12 -6.40
CA TYR A 93 -10.46 8.13 -7.59
C TYR A 93 -9.66 7.69 -8.81
N LEU A 94 -10.29 6.84 -9.62
CA LEU A 94 -9.80 6.38 -10.91
C LEU A 94 -10.94 6.51 -11.91
N ASP A 95 -10.74 7.35 -12.93
CA ASP A 95 -11.68 7.53 -14.03
C ASP A 95 -11.01 7.03 -15.32
N LEU A 96 -11.71 6.16 -16.03
CA LEU A 96 -11.34 5.67 -17.34
C LEU A 96 -12.28 6.26 -18.39
N TYR A 97 -11.71 6.73 -19.49
CA TYR A 97 -12.45 7.15 -20.69
C TYR A 97 -11.79 6.51 -21.90
N VAL A 98 -12.57 5.79 -22.70
CA VAL A 98 -12.12 5.15 -23.94
C VAL A 98 -12.87 5.77 -25.12
N LEU A 99 -12.11 6.31 -26.05
CA LEU A 99 -12.66 6.91 -27.27
C LEU A 99 -12.29 6.13 -28.51
N GLN A 100 -13.20 6.08 -29.43
CA GLN A 100 -12.96 5.63 -30.80
C GLN A 100 -13.17 6.84 -31.75
N GLY A 101 -12.08 7.45 -32.19
CA GLY A 101 -12.13 8.75 -32.81
C GLY A 101 -12.60 9.82 -31.83
N ASP A 102 -13.74 10.47 -32.12
CA ASP A 102 -14.34 11.46 -31.23
C ASP A 102 -15.45 10.91 -30.32
N GLU A 103 -15.86 9.68 -30.52
CA GLU A 103 -16.95 9.04 -29.78
C GLU A 103 -16.44 8.36 -28.49
N LEU A 104 -17.09 8.66 -27.37
CA LEU A 104 -16.85 8.00 -26.09
C LEU A 104 -17.58 6.65 -26.08
N ILE A 105 -16.82 5.54 -26.16
CA ILE A 105 -17.39 4.19 -26.24
C ILE A 105 -17.48 3.50 -24.89
N GLU A 106 -16.61 3.87 -23.92
CA GLU A 106 -16.62 3.28 -22.59
C GLU A 106 -16.15 4.29 -21.55
N GLN A 107 -16.78 4.24 -20.38
CA GLN A 107 -16.42 5.04 -19.22
C GLN A 107 -16.56 4.20 -17.95
N ALA A 108 -15.57 4.31 -17.06
CA ALA A 108 -15.64 3.73 -15.73
C ALA A 108 -15.18 4.75 -14.67
N HIS A 109 -15.87 4.76 -13.53
CA HIS A 109 -15.56 5.62 -12.40
C HIS A 109 -15.48 4.77 -11.14
N THR A 110 -14.30 4.67 -10.55
CA THR A 110 -14.00 3.81 -9.39
C THR A 110 -12.91 4.42 -8.51
N GLY A 111 -12.59 3.78 -7.39
CA GLY A 111 -11.56 4.25 -6.48
C GLY A 111 -11.76 3.71 -5.07
N SER A 112 -10.81 3.97 -4.17
CA SER A 112 -10.91 3.56 -2.77
C SER A 112 -11.91 4.42 -1.96
N ASN A 113 -12.29 5.60 -2.47
CA ASN A 113 -13.30 6.46 -1.85
C ASN A 113 -14.73 6.16 -2.37
N LEU A 114 -14.86 5.20 -3.28
CA LEU A 114 -16.13 4.72 -3.80
C LEU A 114 -16.41 3.31 -3.29
N PRO A 115 -17.68 2.85 -3.25
CA PRO A 115 -18.01 1.48 -2.86
C PRO A 115 -17.28 0.44 -3.71
N PHE A 116 -16.95 -0.71 -3.15
CA PHE A 116 -16.27 -1.79 -3.87
C PHE A 116 -17.03 -2.25 -5.11
N SER A 117 -18.37 -2.15 -5.09
CA SER A 117 -19.25 -2.43 -6.23
C SER A 117 -19.07 -1.49 -7.42
N SER A 118 -18.38 -0.36 -7.26
CA SER A 118 -18.04 0.54 -8.39
C SER A 118 -16.96 -0.03 -9.31
N ARG A 119 -16.27 -1.10 -8.87
CA ARG A 119 -15.24 -1.75 -9.68
C ARG A 119 -15.87 -2.60 -10.78
N PRO A 120 -15.44 -2.45 -12.05
CA PRO A 120 -15.95 -3.29 -13.14
C PRO A 120 -15.76 -4.79 -12.91
N LEU A 121 -14.65 -5.15 -12.24
CA LEU A 121 -14.36 -6.51 -11.81
C LEU A 121 -14.04 -6.53 -10.31
N ALA A 122 -14.61 -7.50 -9.61
CA ALA A 122 -14.43 -7.67 -8.16
C ALA A 122 -13.01 -8.17 -7.84
N SER A 123 -12.05 -7.26 -7.84
CA SER A 123 -10.64 -7.52 -7.57
C SER A 123 -10.06 -6.46 -6.63
N ARG A 124 -8.99 -6.83 -5.91
CA ARG A 124 -8.21 -5.87 -5.11
C ARG A 124 -7.50 -4.83 -5.98
N ASP A 125 -7.07 -5.23 -7.19
CA ASP A 125 -6.51 -4.33 -8.19
C ASP A 125 -7.66 -3.71 -8.99
N PHE A 126 -7.49 -2.51 -9.51
CA PHE A 126 -8.46 -1.96 -10.44
C PHE A 126 -8.24 -2.62 -11.80
N LEU A 127 -9.16 -3.50 -12.16
CA LEU A 127 -9.18 -4.21 -13.43
C LEU A 127 -10.26 -3.58 -14.31
N LEU A 128 -9.81 -2.95 -15.40
CA LEU A 128 -10.64 -2.23 -16.33
C LEU A 128 -10.60 -2.97 -17.67
N PRO A 129 -11.66 -3.68 -18.06
CA PRO A 129 -11.72 -4.34 -19.37
C PRO A 129 -11.75 -3.27 -20.45
N LEU A 130 -11.02 -3.49 -21.53
CA LEU A 130 -11.04 -2.66 -22.71
C LEU A 130 -11.68 -3.44 -23.86
N PRO A 131 -12.51 -2.79 -24.68
CA PRO A 131 -13.13 -3.43 -25.82
C PRO A 131 -12.08 -3.82 -26.87
N LYS A 132 -12.45 -4.73 -27.76
CA LYS A 132 -11.65 -5.04 -28.92
C LYS A 132 -11.54 -3.81 -29.82
N ALA A 133 -10.33 -3.45 -30.19
CA ALA A 133 -10.05 -2.28 -30.99
C ALA A 133 -10.07 -2.61 -32.49
N GLU A 134 -11.19 -2.39 -33.16
CA GLU A 134 -11.27 -2.45 -34.63
C GLU A 134 -10.64 -1.21 -35.29
N GLN A 135 -10.71 -0.08 -34.61
CA GLN A 135 -10.06 1.18 -34.97
C GLN A 135 -9.17 1.63 -33.80
N PRO A 136 -8.25 2.59 -34.00
CA PRO A 136 -7.43 3.08 -32.91
C PRO A 136 -8.29 3.63 -31.76
N LEU A 137 -7.96 3.23 -30.52
CA LEU A 137 -8.62 3.71 -29.31
C LEU A 137 -7.71 4.68 -28.57
N ASP A 138 -8.26 5.81 -28.17
CA ASP A 138 -7.60 6.74 -27.28
C ASP A 138 -8.10 6.51 -25.84
N ILE A 139 -7.17 6.10 -24.97
CA ILE A 139 -7.43 5.74 -23.57
C ILE A 139 -6.96 6.89 -22.70
N TYR A 140 -7.87 7.46 -21.92
CA TYR A 140 -7.55 8.47 -20.91
C TYR A 140 -7.83 7.92 -19.53
N LEU A 141 -6.86 8.08 -18.63
CA LEU A 141 -6.99 7.73 -17.22
C LEU A 141 -6.77 8.98 -16.37
N ARG A 142 -7.69 9.23 -15.45
CA ARG A 142 -7.49 10.21 -14.41
C ARG A 142 -7.25 9.48 -13.09
N LEU A 143 -6.14 9.76 -12.46
CA LEU A 143 -5.75 9.20 -11.17
C LEU A 143 -5.69 10.34 -10.15
N ALA A 144 -6.50 10.28 -9.11
CA ALA A 144 -6.45 11.23 -8.02
C ALA A 144 -6.29 10.50 -6.68
N SER A 145 -5.37 10.97 -5.85
CA SER A 145 -5.08 10.38 -4.56
C SER A 145 -4.65 11.45 -3.57
N GLU A 146 -5.12 11.31 -2.35
CA GLU A 146 -4.66 12.14 -1.22
C GLU A 146 -3.21 11.81 -0.84
N HIS A 147 -2.75 10.60 -1.18
CA HIS A 147 -1.41 10.13 -0.88
C HIS A 147 -0.53 10.14 -2.13
N ALA A 148 0.75 10.38 -1.91
CA ALA A 148 1.75 10.19 -2.95
C ALA A 148 1.81 8.71 -3.35
N LEU A 149 1.59 8.41 -4.62
CA LEU A 149 1.52 7.05 -5.14
C LEU A 149 2.46 6.85 -6.33
N ARG A 150 2.94 5.64 -6.45
CA ARG A 150 3.55 5.12 -7.68
C ARG A 150 2.62 4.04 -8.24
N PRO A 151 1.65 4.40 -9.07
CA PRO A 151 0.74 3.44 -9.65
C PRO A 151 1.51 2.50 -10.58
N SER A 152 1.30 1.19 -10.42
CA SER A 152 1.77 0.22 -11.41
C SER A 152 0.63 -0.03 -12.40
N ILE A 153 0.84 0.35 -13.65
CA ILE A 153 -0.14 0.23 -14.72
C ILE A 153 0.37 -0.79 -15.71
N THR A 154 -0.44 -1.78 -16.02
CA THR A 154 -0.12 -2.82 -17.03
C THR A 154 -1.32 -3.02 -17.95
N LEU A 155 -1.04 -3.12 -19.24
CA LEU A 155 -2.02 -3.40 -20.28
C LEU A 155 -1.65 -4.72 -20.93
N GLN A 156 -2.48 -5.74 -20.76
CA GLN A 156 -2.21 -7.12 -21.15
C GLN A 156 -3.51 -7.84 -21.52
N SER A 157 -3.43 -8.94 -22.26
CA SER A 157 -4.58 -9.82 -22.42
C SER A 157 -4.97 -10.45 -21.07
N ALA A 158 -6.24 -10.77 -20.88
CA ALA A 158 -6.71 -11.44 -19.67
C ALA A 158 -5.95 -12.75 -19.38
N GLN A 159 -5.58 -13.49 -20.43
CA GLN A 159 -4.82 -14.74 -20.30
C GLN A 159 -3.38 -14.49 -19.79
N GLN A 160 -2.68 -13.50 -20.34
CA GLN A 160 -1.33 -13.13 -19.90
C GLN A 160 -1.35 -12.65 -18.45
N MET A 161 -2.37 -11.87 -18.07
CA MET A 161 -2.50 -11.36 -16.71
C MET A 161 -2.62 -12.46 -15.67
N VAL A 162 -3.35 -13.53 -15.97
CA VAL A 162 -3.50 -14.70 -15.09
C VAL A 162 -2.21 -15.55 -15.08
N ALA A 163 -1.57 -15.72 -16.24
CA ALA A 163 -0.37 -16.54 -16.35
C ALA A 163 0.85 -15.91 -15.63
N ASP A 164 0.97 -14.58 -15.69
CA ASP A 164 2.15 -13.88 -15.18
C ASP A 164 2.01 -13.44 -13.70
N ASP A 165 0.84 -13.64 -13.08
CA ASP A 165 0.62 -13.17 -11.71
C ASP A 165 1.12 -14.14 -10.63
N SER A 166 2.40 -14.08 -10.31
CA SER A 166 3.00 -14.81 -9.19
C SER A 166 2.74 -14.15 -7.81
N ARG A 167 2.17 -12.94 -7.79
CA ARG A 167 1.96 -12.17 -6.55
C ARG A 167 1.07 -12.85 -5.53
N PRO A 168 -0.06 -13.51 -5.89
CA PRO A 168 -0.88 -14.22 -4.92
C PRO A 168 -0.13 -15.31 -4.16
N LEU A 169 0.75 -16.05 -4.86
CA LEU A 169 1.57 -17.09 -4.23
C LEU A 169 2.57 -16.48 -3.23
N LEU A 170 3.27 -15.41 -3.65
CA LEU A 170 4.22 -14.73 -2.78
C LEU A 170 3.54 -14.15 -1.53
N PHE A 171 2.40 -13.48 -1.70
CA PHE A 171 1.65 -12.93 -0.58
C PHE A 171 1.10 -14.02 0.33
N GLY A 172 0.60 -15.11 -0.23
CA GLY A 172 0.15 -16.27 0.53
C GLY A 172 1.27 -16.88 1.37
N LEU A 173 2.48 -17.01 0.81
CA LEU A 173 3.67 -17.47 1.52
C LEU A 173 4.04 -16.53 2.67
N LEU A 174 4.11 -15.22 2.41
CA LEU A 174 4.46 -14.22 3.43
C LEU A 174 3.44 -14.18 4.58
N LEU A 175 2.15 -14.15 4.26
CA LEU A 175 1.08 -14.16 5.26
C LEU A 175 1.06 -15.49 6.04
N GLY A 176 1.32 -16.61 5.36
CA GLY A 176 1.41 -17.92 5.97
C GLY A 176 2.57 -18.02 6.96
N CYS A 177 3.76 -17.52 6.59
CA CYS A 177 4.91 -17.47 7.48
C CYS A 177 4.63 -16.60 8.72
N LEU A 178 4.05 -15.42 8.56
CA LEU A 178 3.67 -14.56 9.69
C LEU A 178 2.62 -15.24 10.57
N GLY A 179 1.59 -15.85 9.98
CA GLY A 179 0.56 -16.61 10.72
C GLY A 179 1.15 -17.76 11.54
N MET A 180 2.11 -18.50 10.97
CA MET A 180 2.81 -19.56 11.67
C MET A 180 3.63 -19.01 12.86
N LEU A 181 4.29 -17.87 12.71
CA LEU A 181 5.01 -17.22 13.80
C LEU A 181 4.07 -16.76 14.92
N VAL A 182 2.90 -16.24 14.59
CA VAL A 182 1.85 -15.92 15.58
C VAL A 182 1.46 -17.17 16.36
N ALA A 183 1.10 -18.23 15.67
CA ALA A 183 0.71 -19.51 16.29
C ALA A 183 1.82 -20.06 17.22
N TYR A 184 3.06 -20.07 16.75
CA TYR A 184 4.22 -20.48 17.54
C TYR A 184 4.38 -19.68 18.83
N ASN A 185 4.26 -18.34 18.77
CA ASN A 185 4.43 -17.49 19.95
C ASN A 185 3.26 -17.60 20.93
N LEU A 186 2.03 -17.82 20.45
CA LEU A 186 0.87 -18.10 21.29
C LEU A 186 1.02 -19.44 22.03
N VAL A 187 1.44 -20.49 21.32
CA VAL A 187 1.72 -21.81 21.93
C VAL A 187 2.83 -21.68 22.96
N ARG A 188 3.92 -20.99 22.63
CA ARG A 188 5.02 -20.74 23.56
C ARG A 188 4.52 -19.99 24.81
N PHE A 189 3.69 -18.97 24.66
CA PHE A 189 3.07 -18.26 25.79
C PHE A 189 2.22 -19.22 26.65
N ALA A 190 1.41 -20.07 26.02
CA ALA A 190 0.56 -21.02 26.73
C ALA A 190 1.38 -21.96 27.66
N TYR A 191 2.56 -22.41 27.20
CA TYR A 191 3.46 -23.26 27.97
C TYR A 191 4.28 -22.51 29.01
N THR A 192 4.89 -21.39 28.61
CA THR A 192 5.88 -20.69 29.46
C THR A 192 5.26 -19.64 30.37
N ARG A 193 4.03 -19.21 30.08
CA ARG A 193 3.33 -18.07 30.73
C ARG A 193 4.16 -16.78 30.75
N ALA A 194 5.15 -16.68 29.87
CA ALA A 194 6.03 -15.52 29.79
C ALA A 194 5.31 -14.40 28.99
N VAL A 195 5.01 -13.27 29.64
CA VAL A 195 4.33 -12.11 29.06
C VAL A 195 5.06 -11.57 27.81
N SER A 196 6.38 -11.72 27.75
CA SER A 196 7.15 -11.35 26.55
C SER A 196 6.71 -12.11 25.29
N GLY A 197 6.28 -13.37 25.43
CA GLY A 197 5.73 -14.16 24.31
C GLY A 197 4.42 -13.58 23.80
N LEU A 198 3.58 -13.05 24.69
CA LEU A 198 2.32 -12.41 24.32
C LEU A 198 2.55 -11.09 23.55
N TRP A 199 3.46 -10.24 24.03
CA TRP A 199 3.82 -9.02 23.30
C TRP A 199 4.38 -9.31 21.92
N LEU A 200 5.18 -10.35 21.77
CA LEU A 200 5.72 -10.74 20.47
C LEU A 200 4.61 -11.25 19.52
N ALA A 201 3.67 -12.06 20.02
CA ALA A 201 2.51 -12.48 19.24
C ALA A 201 1.64 -11.28 18.84
N ALA A 202 1.39 -10.34 19.75
CA ALA A 202 0.65 -9.11 19.46
C ALA A 202 1.32 -8.27 18.37
N THR A 203 2.65 -8.11 18.43
CA THR A 203 3.42 -7.44 17.37
C THR A 203 3.16 -8.08 16.01
N GLN A 204 3.23 -9.40 15.92
CA GLN A 204 3.06 -10.12 14.67
C GLN A 204 1.61 -10.08 14.15
N ILE A 205 0.62 -10.11 15.03
CA ILE A 205 -0.80 -9.92 14.67
C ILE A 205 -1.01 -8.52 14.07
N CYS A 206 -0.45 -7.49 14.71
CA CYS A 206 -0.54 -6.13 14.17
C CYS A 206 0.19 -5.97 12.82
N GLN A 207 1.37 -6.61 12.67
CA GLN A 207 2.09 -6.65 11.37
C GLN A 207 1.27 -7.36 10.29
N LEU A 208 0.60 -8.48 10.63
CA LEU A 208 -0.27 -9.19 9.71
C LEU A 208 -1.45 -8.31 9.26
N ALA A 209 -2.09 -7.62 10.20
CA ALA A 209 -3.19 -6.69 9.90
C ALA A 209 -2.73 -5.53 9.01
N ALA A 210 -1.56 -4.93 9.31
CA ALA A 210 -0.96 -3.91 8.48
C ALA A 210 -0.70 -4.42 7.06
N MET A 211 -0.13 -5.62 6.92
CA MET A 211 0.20 -6.20 5.63
C MET A 211 -1.05 -6.53 4.79
N ILE A 212 -2.08 -7.09 5.40
CA ILE A 212 -3.37 -7.34 4.76
C ILE A 212 -3.98 -6.04 4.22
N SER A 213 -3.90 -4.96 5.00
CA SER A 213 -4.39 -3.64 4.58
C SER A 213 -3.52 -3.03 3.47
N LEU A 214 -2.18 -3.02 3.62
CA LEU A 214 -1.24 -2.46 2.64
C LEU A 214 -1.33 -3.15 1.28
N LEU A 215 -1.55 -4.46 1.26
CA LEU A 215 -1.70 -5.25 0.04
C LEU A 215 -3.10 -5.16 -0.59
N GLY A 216 -4.04 -4.45 0.04
CA GLY A 216 -5.40 -4.35 -0.44
C GLY A 216 -6.21 -5.65 -0.36
N ILE A 217 -5.76 -6.64 0.42
CA ILE A 217 -6.45 -7.91 0.58
C ILE A 217 -7.77 -7.73 1.34
N SER A 218 -7.81 -6.78 2.27
CA SER A 218 -9.02 -6.44 3.04
C SER A 218 -10.09 -5.69 2.24
N THR A 219 -9.76 -5.16 1.07
CA THR A 219 -10.65 -4.31 0.26
C THR A 219 -12.04 -4.90 0.02
N PRO A 220 -12.20 -6.18 -0.39
CA PRO A 220 -13.52 -6.76 -0.65
C PRO A 220 -14.40 -6.85 0.61
N TRP A 221 -13.79 -6.97 1.79
CA TRP A 221 -14.53 -7.07 3.06
C TRP A 221 -14.88 -5.71 3.65
N LEU A 222 -14.11 -4.67 3.32
CA LEU A 222 -14.36 -3.32 3.79
C LEU A 222 -15.48 -2.61 3.01
N ASN A 223 -15.77 -3.03 1.77
CA ASN A 223 -16.82 -2.48 0.89
C ASN A 223 -16.90 -0.94 0.94
N GLU A 224 -17.89 -0.38 1.66
CA GLU A 224 -18.09 1.08 1.78
C GLU A 224 -17.02 1.76 2.66
N TRP A 225 -16.30 1.00 3.49
CA TRP A 225 -15.29 1.49 4.43
C TRP A 225 -13.86 1.46 3.85
N GLN A 226 -13.71 1.31 2.53
CA GLN A 226 -12.39 1.24 1.89
C GLN A 226 -11.50 2.46 2.15
N SER A 227 -12.09 3.64 2.31
CA SER A 227 -11.38 4.88 2.64
C SER A 227 -10.65 4.83 3.99
N LEU A 228 -11.07 3.94 4.90
CA LEU A 228 -10.38 3.72 6.19
C LEU A 228 -9.17 2.79 6.08
N GLN A 229 -8.97 2.13 4.95
CA GLN A 229 -7.89 1.15 4.77
C GLN A 229 -6.49 1.72 5.05
N PRO A 230 -6.10 2.94 4.61
CA PRO A 230 -4.82 3.55 4.96
C PRO A 230 -4.68 3.79 6.47
N GLN A 231 -5.76 4.18 7.13
CA GLN A 231 -5.78 4.43 8.58
C GLN A 231 -5.62 3.15 9.37
N ILE A 232 -6.30 2.07 8.95
CA ILE A 232 -6.16 0.73 9.54
C ILE A 232 -4.71 0.25 9.40
N ALA A 233 -4.08 0.45 8.23
CA ALA A 233 -2.67 0.11 8.02
C ALA A 233 -1.75 0.90 8.96
N ASN A 234 -1.90 2.23 9.01
CA ASN A 234 -1.09 3.10 9.86
C ASN A 234 -1.23 2.77 11.34
N LEU A 235 -2.46 2.59 11.81
CA LEU A 235 -2.73 2.22 13.20
C LEU A 235 -2.12 0.86 13.54
N SER A 236 -2.27 -0.13 12.66
CA SER A 236 -1.71 -1.46 12.85
C SER A 236 -0.17 -1.42 12.89
N MET A 237 0.48 -0.59 12.06
CA MET A 237 1.92 -0.41 12.09
C MET A 237 2.41 0.21 13.41
N LEU A 238 1.72 1.25 13.91
CA LEU A 238 2.07 1.87 15.19
C LEU A 238 1.83 0.93 16.37
N LEU A 239 0.73 0.18 16.36
CA LEU A 239 0.47 -0.83 17.38
C LEU A 239 1.51 -1.94 17.36
N ALA A 240 1.99 -2.33 16.17
CA ALA A 240 3.09 -3.30 16.05
C ALA A 240 4.38 -2.76 16.68
N ALA A 241 4.75 -1.48 16.42
CA ALA A 241 5.89 -0.84 17.03
C ALA A 241 5.73 -0.74 18.56
N LEU A 242 4.56 -0.34 19.04
CA LEU A 242 4.25 -0.28 20.46
C LEU A 242 4.42 -1.63 21.14
N CYS A 243 3.85 -2.69 20.59
CA CYS A 243 3.98 -4.04 21.11
C CYS A 243 5.44 -4.53 21.08
N ALA A 244 6.21 -4.20 20.04
CA ALA A 244 7.63 -4.54 19.94
C ALA A 244 8.47 -3.81 21.00
N LEU A 245 8.18 -2.53 21.28
CA LEU A 245 8.83 -1.79 22.37
C LEU A 245 8.46 -2.36 23.74
N CYS A 246 7.19 -2.70 23.97
CA CYS A 246 6.74 -3.37 25.20
C CYS A 246 7.40 -4.75 25.38
N PHE A 247 7.53 -5.50 24.29
CA PHE A 247 8.29 -6.75 24.29
C PHE A 247 9.74 -6.52 24.73
N THR A 248 10.42 -5.56 24.11
CA THR A 248 11.82 -5.23 24.39
C THR A 248 11.97 -4.77 25.84
N ALA A 249 11.13 -3.85 26.29
CA ALA A 249 11.13 -3.38 27.67
C ALA A 249 10.90 -4.52 28.67
N SER A 250 9.89 -5.38 28.44
CA SER A 250 9.59 -6.51 29.34
C SER A 250 10.68 -7.56 29.39
N PHE A 251 11.45 -7.71 28.33
CA PHE A 251 12.57 -8.64 28.24
C PHE A 251 13.80 -8.10 28.96
N PHE A 252 14.21 -6.85 28.62
CA PHE A 252 15.45 -6.27 29.16
C PHE A 252 15.30 -5.71 30.58
N HIS A 253 14.10 -5.29 31.01
CA HIS A 253 13.87 -4.85 32.40
C HIS A 253 14.22 -5.94 33.41
N LYS A 254 14.05 -7.20 33.07
CA LYS A 254 14.45 -8.34 33.93
C LYS A 254 15.96 -8.55 33.97
N VAL A 255 16.69 -8.10 32.96
CA VAL A 255 18.13 -8.32 32.80
C VAL A 255 18.94 -7.12 33.31
N CYS A 256 18.45 -5.88 33.05
CA CYS A 256 19.11 -4.63 33.42
C CYS A 256 18.09 -3.55 33.82
N PRO A 257 17.71 -3.45 35.11
CA PRO A 257 16.56 -2.65 35.54
C PRO A 257 16.76 -1.13 35.48
N SER A 258 17.95 -0.59 35.37
CA SER A 258 18.21 0.86 35.43
C SER A 258 19.25 1.34 34.43
N THR A 259 18.88 1.41 33.17
CA THR A 259 19.71 2.05 32.13
C THR A 259 18.98 3.26 31.51
N PRO A 260 19.70 4.32 31.07
CA PRO A 260 19.08 5.44 30.38
C PRO A 260 18.32 5.02 29.11
N LEU A 261 18.67 3.87 28.53
CA LEU A 261 17.95 3.25 27.41
C LEU A 261 16.52 2.82 27.78
N ASN A 262 16.26 2.39 29.02
CA ASN A 262 14.90 2.05 29.46
C ASN A 262 13.99 3.30 29.53
N HIS A 263 14.54 4.46 29.88
CA HIS A 263 13.80 5.72 29.85
C HIS A 263 13.49 6.16 28.41
N LEU A 264 14.41 5.93 27.48
CA LEU A 264 14.19 6.18 26.05
C LEU A 264 13.04 5.30 25.51
N LEU A 265 13.07 4.00 25.76
CA LEU A 265 11.99 3.08 25.35
C LEU A 265 10.64 3.49 25.97
N THR A 266 10.61 3.89 27.24
CA THR A 266 9.39 4.34 27.89
C THR A 266 8.86 5.64 27.26
N GLY A 267 9.74 6.58 26.93
CA GLY A 267 9.39 7.81 26.23
C GLY A 267 8.77 7.52 24.85
N GLU A 268 9.36 6.61 24.08
CA GLU A 268 8.83 6.20 22.77
C GLU A 268 7.46 5.53 22.89
N VAL A 269 7.26 4.66 23.88
CA VAL A 269 5.94 4.04 24.15
C VAL A 269 4.88 5.11 24.39
N VAL A 270 5.18 6.15 25.19
CA VAL A 270 4.26 7.25 25.47
C VAL A 270 3.95 8.03 24.18
N VAL A 271 4.98 8.40 23.40
CA VAL A 271 4.79 9.17 22.16
C VAL A 271 3.96 8.39 21.16
N ILE A 272 4.29 7.11 20.91
CA ILE A 272 3.54 6.28 19.96
C ILE A 272 2.11 6.07 20.43
N SER A 273 1.88 5.85 21.73
CA SER A 273 0.53 5.72 22.29
C SER A 273 -0.30 6.98 22.06
N LEU A 274 0.29 8.16 22.25
CA LEU A 274 -0.36 9.44 22.00
C LEU A 274 -0.73 9.59 20.52
N VAL A 275 0.19 9.27 19.62
CA VAL A 275 -0.06 9.32 18.16
C VAL A 275 -1.15 8.32 17.75
N CYS A 276 -1.20 7.12 18.34
CA CYS A 276 -2.32 6.19 18.11
C CYS A 276 -3.67 6.80 18.50
N VAL A 277 -3.75 7.47 19.65
CA VAL A 277 -4.98 8.15 20.09
C VAL A 277 -5.36 9.27 19.12
N VAL A 278 -4.39 10.07 18.68
CA VAL A 278 -4.63 11.14 17.70
C VAL A 278 -5.15 10.58 16.38
N LEU A 279 -4.59 9.49 15.89
CA LEU A 279 -5.06 8.85 14.65
C LEU A 279 -6.48 8.27 14.76
N LEU A 280 -6.88 7.80 15.94
CA LEU A 280 -8.24 7.32 16.19
C LEU A 280 -9.27 8.46 16.21
N VAL A 281 -8.88 9.65 16.66
CA VAL A 281 -9.77 10.80 16.77
C VAL A 281 -9.79 11.65 15.50
N ALA A 282 -8.64 11.83 14.88
CA ALA A 282 -8.45 12.70 13.72
C ALA A 282 -8.27 11.88 12.45
N THR A 283 -9.36 11.32 11.95
CA THR A 283 -9.38 10.44 10.77
C THR A 283 -8.95 11.14 9.47
N ASN A 284 -9.01 12.46 9.42
CA ASN A 284 -8.68 13.26 8.23
C ASN A 284 -7.20 13.69 8.13
N LEU A 285 -6.38 13.38 9.14
CA LEU A 285 -4.98 13.81 9.14
C LEU A 285 -4.08 12.76 8.48
N GLN A 286 -3.30 13.22 7.50
CA GLN A 286 -2.36 12.37 6.75
C GLN A 286 -1.02 12.29 7.48
N PHE A 287 -0.90 11.37 8.42
CA PHE A 287 0.33 11.16 9.21
C PHE A 287 1.26 10.06 8.66
N ASN A 288 1.11 9.65 7.41
CA ASN A 288 1.87 8.52 6.87
C ASN A 288 3.39 8.66 7.09
N GLN A 289 3.95 9.84 6.80
CA GLN A 289 5.38 10.09 6.99
C GLN A 289 5.79 9.99 8.47
N LEU A 290 4.96 10.51 9.37
CA LEU A 290 5.19 10.43 10.81
C LEU A 290 5.13 8.98 11.30
N VAL A 291 4.18 8.18 10.80
CA VAL A 291 4.06 6.75 11.13
C VAL A 291 5.31 5.99 10.71
N TYR A 292 5.80 6.20 9.48
CA TYR A 292 7.03 5.56 9.01
C TYR A 292 8.26 6.00 9.82
N LEU A 293 8.35 7.29 10.15
CA LEU A 293 9.45 7.82 10.97
C LEU A 293 9.45 7.20 12.37
N LEU A 294 8.30 7.15 13.04
CA LEU A 294 8.17 6.54 14.36
C LEU A 294 8.49 5.06 14.36
N ASN A 295 8.06 4.32 13.35
CA ASN A 295 8.44 2.90 13.20
C ASN A 295 9.95 2.72 12.99
N ALA A 296 10.59 3.59 12.19
CA ALA A 296 12.04 3.55 11.98
C ALA A 296 12.80 3.85 13.28
N ILE A 297 12.38 4.85 14.05
CA ILE A 297 12.96 5.22 15.33
C ILE A 297 12.81 4.05 16.31
N ALA A 298 11.62 3.48 16.46
CA ALA A 298 11.38 2.33 17.34
C ALA A 298 12.26 1.13 16.95
N GLY A 299 12.41 0.84 15.66
CA GLY A 299 13.29 -0.21 15.16
C GLY A 299 14.78 0.02 15.52
N LEU A 300 15.25 1.26 15.37
CA LEU A 300 16.62 1.66 15.74
C LEU A 300 16.84 1.53 17.26
N SER A 301 15.90 1.96 18.06
CA SER A 301 15.99 1.89 19.53
C SER A 301 16.03 0.43 20.01
N ILE A 302 15.19 -0.45 19.45
CA ILE A 302 15.20 -1.88 19.72
C ILE A 302 16.56 -2.48 19.34
N LEU A 303 17.11 -2.12 18.20
CA LEU A 303 18.43 -2.59 17.75
C LEU A 303 19.53 -2.12 18.69
N LEU A 304 19.55 -0.84 19.08
CA LEU A 304 20.53 -0.28 20.01
C LEU A 304 20.49 -0.98 21.37
N VAL A 305 19.30 -1.15 21.94
CA VAL A 305 19.12 -1.88 23.21
C VAL A 305 19.60 -3.31 23.07
N SER A 306 19.29 -3.98 21.98
CA SER A 306 19.74 -5.36 21.74
C SER A 306 21.25 -5.47 21.60
N LEU A 307 21.92 -4.51 20.96
CA LEU A 307 23.39 -4.50 20.80
C LEU A 307 24.11 -4.16 22.11
N THR A 308 23.60 -3.24 22.92
CA THR A 308 24.23 -2.86 24.19
C THR A 308 24.16 -3.96 25.24
N HIS A 309 23.13 -4.80 25.16
CA HIS A 309 22.92 -5.91 26.11
C HIS A 309 23.38 -7.27 25.55
N TRP A 310 24.06 -7.27 24.39
CA TRP A 310 24.63 -8.48 23.76
C TRP A 310 25.84 -9.07 24.53
N ARG A 311 26.46 -8.32 25.46
CA ARG A 311 27.66 -8.75 26.21
C ARG A 311 27.33 -9.60 27.43
#